data_e61b3e7aefd6ad675f0896263bbbdc9d
#
_entry.id   e61b3e7aefd6ad675f0896263bbbdc9d
#
_cell.length_a   1.000
_cell.length_b   1.000
_cell.length_c   1.000
_cell.angle_alpha   90.00
_cell.angle_beta   90.00
_cell.angle_gamma   90.00
#
_symmetry.space_group_name_H-M   'P 1'
#
loop_
_entity.id
_entity.type
_entity.pdbx_description
1 polymer ?
#
loop_
_entity_poly.entity_id
_entity_poly.type
_entity_poly.pdbx_seq_one_letter_code
_entity_poly.pdbx_strand_id
1 'polypeptide(L)'
;MPTTDPRVDAYIEKANDFAKPILTRVREMVHEGCPDVVETIKWSAPFFDYKGQMMCAMAAFKEHCSLIFWKASLIEGVPPNGDKSRGSFGRITSVRELPSKKQFAGFIKAAMALNDAGVTVRRPKTKKPEAKVPKELAAALEKNRKARTVFASFPPGQRREYCEWISEAKREETKARRVTQAIEWIAEGKERNWKY
;
A
#
# COMPACT_ATOMS: atom_id res chain seq x y z
N MET A 1 26.36 12.04 -9.72
CA MET A 1 26.71 10.60 -9.54
C MET A 1 25.58 9.94 -8.77
N PRO A 2 25.24 8.69 -9.08
CA PRO A 2 24.17 7.99 -8.36
C PRO A 2 24.51 7.88 -6.88
N THR A 3 23.52 8.15 -6.03
CA THR A 3 23.69 8.02 -4.57
C THR A 3 23.24 6.62 -4.17
N THR A 4 24.20 5.76 -3.85
CA THR A 4 23.96 4.40 -3.38
C THR A 4 23.70 4.38 -1.87
N ASP A 5 22.96 3.39 -1.40
CA ASP A 5 22.68 3.17 0.03
C ASP A 5 23.17 1.75 0.42
N PRO A 6 24.14 1.63 1.36
CA PRO A 6 24.65 0.31 1.81
C PRO A 6 23.57 -0.63 2.34
N ARG A 7 22.43 -0.09 2.77
CA ARG A 7 21.29 -0.91 3.20
C ARG A 7 20.63 -1.66 2.03
N VAL A 8 20.76 -1.15 0.80
CA VAL A 8 20.31 -1.85 -0.40
C VAL A 8 21.23 -3.04 -0.70
N ASP A 9 22.56 -2.90 -0.51
CA ASP A 9 23.49 -4.01 -0.61
C ASP A 9 23.13 -5.10 0.41
N ALA A 10 22.95 -4.72 1.67
CA ALA A 10 22.56 -5.64 2.73
C ALA A 10 21.18 -6.30 2.48
N TYR A 11 20.25 -5.60 1.83
CA TYR A 11 18.95 -6.15 1.46
C TYR A 11 19.10 -7.24 0.39
N ILE A 12 19.90 -7.00 -0.66
CA ILE A 12 20.15 -7.96 -1.72
C ILE A 12 20.88 -9.19 -1.17
N GLU A 13 21.87 -8.98 -0.31
CA GLU A 13 22.65 -10.08 0.30
C GLU A 13 21.79 -11.02 1.15
N LYS A 14 20.82 -10.47 1.90
CA LYS A 14 19.89 -11.24 2.72
C LYS A 14 18.74 -11.90 1.94
N ALA A 15 18.56 -11.55 0.68
CA ALA A 15 17.51 -12.12 -0.14
C ALA A 15 17.79 -13.60 -0.47
N ASN A 16 16.73 -14.35 -0.81
CA ASN A 16 16.88 -15.72 -1.28
C ASN A 16 17.76 -15.78 -2.54
N ASP A 17 18.49 -16.87 -2.75
CA ASP A 17 19.47 -16.99 -3.82
C ASP A 17 18.89 -16.73 -5.22
N PHE A 18 17.65 -17.17 -5.51
CA PHE A 18 17.00 -16.87 -6.79
C PHE A 18 16.74 -15.36 -6.98
N ALA A 19 16.54 -14.63 -5.88
CA ALA A 19 16.17 -13.21 -5.92
C ALA A 19 17.40 -12.30 -6.11
N LYS A 20 18.56 -12.68 -5.60
CA LYS A 20 19.80 -11.88 -5.69
C LYS A 20 20.10 -11.42 -7.11
N PRO A 21 20.19 -12.31 -8.13
CA PRO A 21 20.48 -11.87 -9.50
C PRO A 21 19.39 -10.98 -10.10
N ILE A 22 18.12 -11.18 -9.71
CA ILE A 22 17.01 -10.35 -10.18
C ILE A 22 17.12 -8.93 -9.61
N LEU A 23 17.32 -8.80 -8.30
CA LEU A 23 17.44 -7.52 -7.62
C LEU A 23 18.69 -6.75 -8.09
N THR A 24 19.83 -7.44 -8.23
CA THR A 24 21.06 -6.85 -8.75
C THR A 24 20.82 -6.30 -10.16
N ARG A 25 20.18 -7.08 -11.03
CA ARG A 25 19.91 -6.66 -12.40
C ARG A 25 18.94 -5.47 -12.48
N VAL A 26 17.91 -5.44 -11.64
CA VAL A 26 17.00 -4.29 -11.56
C VAL A 26 17.77 -3.04 -11.12
N ARG A 27 18.59 -3.15 -10.07
CA ARG A 27 19.41 -2.03 -9.57
C ARG A 27 20.33 -1.47 -10.65
N GLU A 28 21.06 -2.33 -11.35
CA GLU A 28 21.93 -1.94 -12.46
C GLU A 28 21.16 -1.16 -13.54
N MET A 29 20.02 -1.70 -13.99
CA MET A 29 19.20 -1.06 -15.03
C MET A 29 18.63 0.28 -14.57
N VAL A 30 18.32 0.45 -13.29
CA VAL A 30 17.84 1.73 -12.74
C VAL A 30 18.97 2.75 -12.77
N HIS A 31 20.17 2.39 -12.32
CA HIS A 31 21.35 3.27 -12.32
C HIS A 31 21.78 3.65 -13.73
N GLU A 32 21.75 2.71 -14.67
CA GLU A 32 22.05 2.97 -16.08
C GLU A 32 21.04 3.94 -16.72
N GLY A 33 19.76 3.81 -16.37
CA GLY A 33 18.68 4.63 -16.89
C GLY A 33 18.54 6.00 -16.24
N CYS A 34 18.97 6.14 -14.98
CA CYS A 34 18.89 7.37 -14.18
C CYS A 34 20.18 7.59 -13.39
N PRO A 35 21.19 8.28 -13.95
CA PRO A 35 22.46 8.57 -13.27
C PRO A 35 22.34 9.39 -11.98
N ASP A 36 21.26 10.15 -11.83
CA ASP A 36 20.99 10.98 -10.65
C ASP A 36 20.02 10.32 -9.66
N VAL A 37 19.84 9.01 -9.76
CA VAL A 37 18.98 8.26 -8.86
C VAL A 37 19.57 8.26 -7.43
N VAL A 38 18.67 8.34 -6.45
CA VAL A 38 18.99 8.23 -5.03
C VAL A 38 18.34 6.96 -4.50
N GLU A 39 19.18 6.04 -4.00
CA GLU A 39 18.71 4.85 -3.31
C GLU A 39 18.26 5.17 -1.89
N THR A 40 17.24 4.49 -1.43
CA THR A 40 16.75 4.57 -0.05
C THR A 40 15.99 3.31 0.34
N ILE A 41 15.85 3.07 1.64
CA ILE A 41 14.97 2.02 2.17
C ILE A 41 13.70 2.67 2.69
N LYS A 42 12.55 2.27 2.14
CA LYS A 42 11.21 2.66 2.61
C LYS A 42 10.37 1.40 2.77
N TRP A 43 9.59 1.31 3.86
CA TRP A 43 8.75 0.13 4.16
C TRP A 43 9.50 -1.21 4.03
N SER A 44 10.75 -1.23 4.52
CA SER A 44 11.65 -2.39 4.50
C SER A 44 12.03 -2.91 3.10
N ALA A 45 11.94 -2.09 2.06
CA ALA A 45 12.31 -2.44 0.70
C ALA A 45 13.14 -1.33 0.03
N PRO A 46 13.99 -1.65 -0.97
CA PRO A 46 14.71 -0.68 -1.77
C PRO A 46 13.79 0.18 -2.64
N PHE A 47 13.96 1.47 -2.53
CA PHE A 47 13.33 2.51 -3.35
C PHE A 47 14.38 3.31 -4.10
N PHE A 48 14.01 3.73 -5.28
CA PHE A 48 14.80 4.55 -6.17
C PHE A 48 14.07 5.87 -6.41
N ASP A 49 14.60 6.92 -5.81
CA ASP A 49 14.02 8.26 -5.89
C ASP A 49 14.76 9.09 -6.96
N TYR A 50 14.04 9.98 -7.61
CA TYR A 50 14.58 10.99 -8.52
C TYR A 50 13.98 12.35 -8.21
N LYS A 51 14.85 13.35 -7.95
CA LYS A 51 14.43 14.70 -7.52
C LYS A 51 13.49 14.69 -6.31
N GLY A 52 13.80 13.86 -5.32
CA GLY A 52 13.01 13.74 -4.09
C GLY A 52 11.65 13.05 -4.24
N GLN A 53 11.30 12.54 -5.42
CA GLN A 53 10.07 11.81 -5.67
C GLN A 53 10.35 10.34 -5.96
N MET A 54 9.50 9.45 -5.45
CA MET A 54 9.59 8.02 -5.74
C MET A 54 9.41 7.75 -7.23
N MET A 55 10.38 7.04 -7.82
CA MET A 55 10.35 6.63 -9.22
C MET A 55 9.96 5.16 -9.35
N CYS A 56 10.73 4.27 -8.76
CA CYS A 56 10.42 2.84 -8.72
C CYS A 56 10.94 2.20 -7.43
N ALA A 57 10.56 0.95 -7.20
CA ALA A 57 10.97 0.15 -6.06
C ALA A 57 11.06 -1.32 -6.45
N MET A 58 11.88 -2.08 -5.72
CA MET A 58 11.96 -3.53 -5.86
C MET A 58 11.78 -4.20 -4.51
N ALA A 59 11.24 -5.42 -4.51
CA ALA A 59 11.09 -6.21 -3.29
C ALA A 59 11.30 -7.70 -3.58
N ALA A 60 11.91 -8.41 -2.61
CA ALA A 60 11.99 -9.86 -2.59
C ALA A 60 10.96 -10.43 -1.62
N PHE A 61 10.27 -11.46 -2.05
CA PHE A 61 9.36 -12.28 -1.26
C PHE A 61 9.89 -13.72 -1.20
N LYS A 62 9.20 -14.60 -0.49
CA LYS A 62 9.61 -15.99 -0.33
C LYS A 62 9.83 -16.72 -1.67
N GLU A 63 8.99 -16.45 -2.66
CA GLU A 63 8.95 -17.22 -3.93
C GLU A 63 9.00 -16.34 -5.19
N HIS A 64 9.14 -15.04 -5.08
CA HIS A 64 9.20 -14.12 -6.21
C HIS A 64 9.79 -12.78 -5.83
N CYS A 65 10.23 -12.02 -6.82
CA CYS A 65 10.52 -10.60 -6.71
C CYS A 65 9.37 -9.78 -7.30
N SER A 66 9.30 -8.53 -6.90
CA SER A 66 8.37 -7.53 -7.41
C SER A 66 9.12 -6.29 -7.85
N LEU A 67 8.70 -5.69 -8.95
CA LEU A 67 9.17 -4.41 -9.45
C LEU A 67 7.98 -3.48 -9.60
N ILE A 68 8.07 -2.29 -9.02
CA ILE A 68 6.98 -1.32 -8.96
C ILE A 68 7.47 0.00 -9.57
N PHE A 69 6.75 0.52 -10.54
CA PHE A 69 6.86 1.92 -10.93
C PHE A 69 5.81 2.73 -10.19
N TRP A 70 6.22 3.83 -9.53
CA TRP A 70 5.31 4.59 -8.67
C TRP A 70 4.14 5.21 -9.45
N LYS A 71 4.41 5.63 -10.68
CA LYS A 71 3.45 6.23 -11.62
C LYS A 71 3.12 5.29 -12.79
N ALA A 72 3.12 3.97 -12.58
CA ALA A 72 2.94 2.94 -13.61
C ALA A 72 1.78 3.20 -14.57
N SER A 73 0.63 3.66 -14.07
CA SER A 73 -0.56 3.94 -14.88
C SER A 73 -0.39 5.08 -15.89
N LEU A 74 0.70 5.85 -15.81
CA LEU A 74 1.01 6.98 -16.70
C LEU A 74 2.21 6.70 -17.60
N ILE A 75 2.80 5.50 -17.50
CA ILE A 75 3.96 5.10 -18.31
C ILE A 75 3.51 4.07 -19.34
N GLU A 76 3.58 4.42 -20.61
CA GLU A 76 3.22 3.52 -21.69
C GLU A 76 4.06 2.25 -21.66
N GLY A 77 3.40 1.09 -21.80
CA GLY A 77 4.03 -0.22 -21.77
C GLY A 77 4.36 -0.76 -20.37
N VAL A 78 4.18 0.03 -19.31
CA VAL A 78 4.25 -0.47 -17.93
C VAL A 78 2.86 -0.90 -17.48
N PRO A 79 2.65 -2.18 -17.15
CA PRO A 79 1.39 -2.62 -16.60
C PRO A 79 1.07 -1.87 -15.29
N PRO A 80 -0.21 -1.53 -15.04
CA PRO A 80 -0.59 -0.93 -13.76
C PRO A 80 -0.19 -1.86 -12.61
N ASN A 81 0.18 -1.27 -11.47
CA ASN A 81 0.54 -2.05 -10.30
C ASN A 81 -0.60 -3.00 -9.94
N GLY A 82 -0.29 -4.30 -9.94
CA GLY A 82 -1.22 -5.36 -9.55
C GLY A 82 -1.42 -5.43 -8.05
N ASP A 83 -1.89 -6.59 -7.58
CA ASP A 83 -2.10 -6.85 -6.16
C ASP A 83 -0.80 -6.63 -5.36
N LYS A 84 -0.92 -6.29 -4.08
CA LYS A 84 0.12 -5.71 -3.19
C LYS A 84 1.52 -6.33 -3.27
N SER A 85 1.64 -7.60 -3.67
CA SER A 85 2.92 -8.33 -3.76
C SER A 85 3.44 -8.53 -5.18
N ARG A 86 2.69 -8.13 -6.22
CA ARG A 86 3.03 -8.46 -7.63
C ARG A 86 3.65 -7.31 -8.42
N GLY A 87 3.52 -6.07 -7.93
CA GLY A 87 4.05 -4.91 -8.63
C GLY A 87 3.49 -4.73 -10.04
N SER A 88 4.27 -4.08 -10.92
CA SER A 88 3.88 -3.81 -12.30
C SER A 88 4.06 -5.00 -13.24
N PHE A 89 4.96 -5.93 -12.92
CA PHE A 89 5.36 -7.02 -13.84
C PHE A 89 4.98 -8.42 -13.29
N GLY A 90 4.06 -8.50 -12.33
CA GLY A 90 3.65 -9.76 -11.74
C GLY A 90 4.70 -10.36 -10.79
N ARG A 91 4.71 -11.68 -10.71
CA ARG A 91 5.67 -12.44 -9.88
C ARG A 91 6.90 -12.74 -10.71
N ILE A 92 8.03 -12.11 -10.40
CA ILE A 92 9.28 -12.29 -11.12
C ILE A 92 10.10 -13.35 -10.38
N THR A 93 10.39 -14.45 -11.04
CA THR A 93 11.14 -15.60 -10.49
C THR A 93 12.49 -15.80 -11.18
N SER A 94 12.71 -15.13 -12.31
CA SER A 94 13.93 -15.22 -13.11
C SER A 94 14.27 -13.87 -13.74
N VAL A 95 15.56 -13.63 -13.96
CA VAL A 95 16.05 -12.43 -14.69
C VAL A 95 15.46 -12.33 -16.10
N ARG A 96 15.10 -13.47 -16.71
CA ARG A 96 14.51 -13.51 -18.06
C ARG A 96 13.11 -12.91 -18.13
N GLU A 97 12.41 -12.80 -17.00
CA GLU A 97 11.07 -12.21 -16.90
C GLU A 97 11.12 -10.68 -16.74
N LEU A 98 12.30 -10.11 -16.54
CA LEU A 98 12.47 -8.67 -16.54
C LEU A 98 12.30 -8.08 -17.95
N PRO A 99 11.81 -6.84 -18.07
CA PRO A 99 11.81 -6.13 -19.32
C PRO A 99 13.23 -6.07 -19.92
N SER A 100 13.32 -6.05 -21.24
CA SER A 100 14.61 -5.85 -21.91
C SER A 100 15.25 -4.54 -21.46
N LYS A 101 16.59 -4.47 -21.51
CA LYS A 101 17.34 -3.25 -21.13
C LYS A 101 16.81 -2.00 -21.85
N LYS A 102 16.49 -2.09 -23.14
CA LYS A 102 15.94 -0.98 -23.94
C LYS A 102 14.56 -0.54 -23.44
N GLN A 103 13.67 -1.50 -23.17
CA GLN A 103 12.33 -1.20 -22.63
C GLN A 103 12.43 -0.56 -21.25
N PHE A 104 13.25 -1.14 -20.38
CA PHE A 104 13.42 -0.64 -19.02
C PHE A 104 13.98 0.79 -19.00
N ALA A 105 14.99 1.09 -19.81
CA ALA A 105 15.52 2.45 -19.96
C ALA A 105 14.44 3.44 -20.44
N GLY A 106 13.55 3.00 -21.34
CA GLY A 106 12.39 3.80 -21.76
C GLY A 106 11.43 4.09 -20.59
N PHE A 107 11.14 3.09 -19.75
CA PHE A 107 10.28 3.26 -18.58
C PHE A 107 10.91 4.20 -17.54
N ILE A 108 12.20 4.07 -17.27
CA ILE A 108 12.93 4.99 -16.38
C ILE A 108 12.88 6.42 -16.91
N LYS A 109 13.16 6.62 -18.19
CA LYS A 109 13.08 7.95 -18.83
C LYS A 109 11.69 8.58 -18.71
N ALA A 110 10.64 7.80 -18.95
CA ALA A 110 9.26 8.27 -18.79
C ALA A 110 8.93 8.58 -17.31
N ALA A 111 9.39 7.76 -16.37
CA ALA A 111 9.21 8.00 -14.95
C ALA A 111 9.91 9.28 -14.49
N MET A 112 11.14 9.53 -14.98
CA MET A 112 11.89 10.79 -14.73
C MET A 112 11.13 12.00 -15.26
N ALA A 113 10.63 11.95 -16.50
CA ALA A 113 9.86 13.04 -17.10
C ALA A 113 8.59 13.37 -16.29
N LEU A 114 7.90 12.35 -15.76
CA LEU A 114 6.74 12.55 -14.88
C LEU A 114 7.13 13.19 -13.54
N ASN A 115 8.32 12.89 -13.01
CA ASN A 115 8.84 13.53 -11.80
C ASN A 115 9.24 14.99 -12.08
N ASP A 116 9.91 15.25 -13.21
CA ASP A 116 10.27 16.59 -13.65
C ASP A 116 9.05 17.49 -13.84
N ALA A 117 7.98 16.95 -14.39
CA ALA A 117 6.71 17.64 -14.56
C ALA A 117 5.88 17.79 -13.27
N GLY A 118 6.38 17.29 -12.13
CA GLY A 118 5.66 17.35 -10.85
C GLY A 118 4.33 16.58 -10.83
N VAL A 119 4.14 15.64 -11.75
CA VAL A 119 2.91 14.87 -11.88
C VAL A 119 2.71 14.00 -10.64
N THR A 120 1.55 14.09 -10.01
CA THR A 120 1.16 13.24 -8.86
C THR A 120 0.04 12.29 -9.25
N VAL A 121 0.21 11.00 -8.93
CA VAL A 121 -0.87 10.03 -9.10
C VAL A 121 -1.77 10.11 -7.86
N ARG A 122 -2.91 10.77 -7.98
CA ARG A 122 -3.97 10.65 -6.98
C ARG A 122 -4.64 9.29 -7.19
N ARG A 123 -4.43 8.36 -6.25
CA ARG A 123 -5.28 7.17 -6.22
C ARG A 123 -6.72 7.65 -6.05
N PRO A 124 -7.65 7.27 -6.93
CA PRO A 124 -9.06 7.55 -6.69
C PRO A 124 -9.39 6.97 -5.31
N LYS A 125 -9.86 7.82 -4.39
CA LYS A 125 -10.44 7.34 -3.14
C LYS A 125 -11.70 6.57 -3.53
N THR A 126 -11.59 5.26 -3.70
CA THR A 126 -12.76 4.40 -3.85
C THR A 126 -13.59 4.61 -2.59
N LYS A 127 -14.72 5.29 -2.73
CA LYS A 127 -15.69 5.38 -1.65
C LYS A 127 -16.10 3.94 -1.35
N LYS A 128 -15.57 3.38 -0.27
CA LYS A 128 -16.05 2.08 0.20
C LYS A 128 -17.55 2.21 0.44
N PRO A 129 -18.37 1.25 0.02
CA PRO A 129 -19.82 1.29 0.28
C PRO A 129 -20.08 1.47 1.78
N GLU A 130 -21.17 2.10 2.12
CA GLU A 130 -21.53 2.30 3.52
C GLU A 130 -21.65 0.93 4.22
N ALA A 131 -21.06 0.79 5.41
CA ALA A 131 -21.08 -0.48 6.10
C ALA A 131 -22.52 -0.77 6.55
N LYS A 132 -23.01 -1.98 6.26
CA LYS A 132 -24.30 -2.44 6.75
C LYS A 132 -24.24 -2.52 8.28
N VAL A 133 -25.11 -1.77 8.94
CA VAL A 133 -25.19 -1.76 10.41
C VAL A 133 -25.71 -3.12 10.89
N PRO A 134 -24.97 -3.84 11.76
CA PRO A 134 -25.45 -5.09 12.34
C PRO A 134 -26.77 -4.90 13.08
N LYS A 135 -27.67 -5.88 12.99
CA LYS A 135 -29.00 -5.82 13.61
C LYS A 135 -28.95 -5.53 15.10
N GLU A 136 -28.00 -6.13 15.79
CA GLU A 136 -27.81 -5.98 17.24
C GLU A 136 -27.38 -4.56 17.60
N LEU A 137 -26.48 -3.96 16.79
CA LEU A 137 -26.10 -2.55 16.97
C LEU A 137 -27.26 -1.61 16.67
N ALA A 138 -27.99 -1.85 15.60
CA ALA A 138 -29.15 -1.04 15.24
C ALA A 138 -30.19 -1.02 16.37
N ALA A 139 -30.57 -2.20 16.90
CA ALA A 139 -31.50 -2.33 18.01
C ALA A 139 -31.01 -1.63 19.30
N ALA A 140 -29.71 -1.67 19.57
CA ALA A 140 -29.12 -0.99 20.73
C ALA A 140 -29.10 0.54 20.56
N LEU A 141 -28.84 1.04 19.34
CA LEU A 141 -28.89 2.47 19.03
C LEU A 141 -30.31 3.03 19.14
N GLU A 142 -31.34 2.26 18.77
CA GLU A 142 -32.74 2.67 18.96
C GLU A 142 -33.09 2.90 20.44
N LYS A 143 -32.51 2.11 21.36
CA LYS A 143 -32.71 2.24 22.79
C LYS A 143 -31.91 3.37 23.44
N ASN A 144 -30.89 3.90 22.74
CA ASN A 144 -30.03 4.98 23.26
C ASN A 144 -30.00 6.19 22.29
N ARG A 145 -30.88 7.17 22.53
CA ARG A 145 -31.02 8.35 21.69
C ARG A 145 -29.69 9.13 21.54
N LYS A 146 -28.90 9.24 22.63
CA LYS A 146 -27.60 9.95 22.59
C LYS A 146 -26.63 9.24 21.66
N ALA A 147 -26.43 7.94 21.86
CA ALA A 147 -25.55 7.15 21.00
C ALA A 147 -26.02 7.16 19.53
N ARG A 148 -27.31 7.08 19.27
CA ARG A 148 -27.88 7.13 17.92
C ARG A 148 -27.53 8.45 17.21
N THR A 149 -27.70 9.58 17.88
CA THR A 149 -27.40 10.90 17.32
C THR A 149 -25.91 11.04 17.01
N VAL A 150 -25.04 10.63 17.95
CA VAL A 150 -23.59 10.67 17.76
C VAL A 150 -23.13 9.72 16.65
N PHE A 151 -23.66 8.49 16.60
CA PHE A 151 -23.33 7.52 15.53
C PHE A 151 -23.70 8.05 14.14
N ALA A 152 -24.83 8.72 14.02
CA ALA A 152 -25.26 9.33 12.76
C ALA A 152 -24.33 10.48 12.31
N SER A 153 -23.73 11.21 13.25
CA SER A 153 -22.77 12.29 12.96
C SER A 153 -21.36 11.80 12.62
N PHE A 154 -21.03 10.55 12.91
CA PHE A 154 -19.70 10.01 12.61
C PHE A 154 -19.45 9.92 11.10
N PRO A 155 -18.23 10.21 10.65
CA PRO A 155 -17.79 9.94 9.29
C PRO A 155 -18.04 8.47 8.89
N PRO A 156 -18.31 8.18 7.60
CA PRO A 156 -18.59 6.81 7.15
C PRO A 156 -17.52 5.78 7.51
N GLY A 157 -16.25 6.21 7.62
CA GLY A 157 -15.14 5.36 8.07
C GLY A 157 -15.29 4.89 9.51
N GLN A 158 -15.58 5.80 10.43
CA GLN A 158 -15.75 5.48 11.85
C GLN A 158 -16.97 4.60 12.09
N ARG A 159 -18.09 4.89 11.41
CA ARG A 159 -19.28 4.02 11.46
C ARG A 159 -18.94 2.59 11.00
N ARG A 160 -18.16 2.46 9.92
CA ARG A 160 -17.73 1.16 9.41
C ARG A 160 -16.88 0.39 10.42
N GLU A 161 -15.93 1.04 11.08
CA GLU A 161 -15.07 0.38 12.07
C GLU A 161 -15.88 -0.27 13.21
N TYR A 162 -16.89 0.40 13.73
CA TYR A 162 -17.81 -0.19 14.71
C TYR A 162 -18.59 -1.37 14.14
N CYS A 163 -19.15 -1.22 12.92
CA CYS A 163 -19.94 -2.27 12.27
C CYS A 163 -19.08 -3.52 12.00
N GLU A 164 -17.88 -3.36 11.46
CA GLU A 164 -16.95 -4.44 11.17
C GLU A 164 -16.52 -5.14 12.46
N TRP A 165 -16.11 -4.39 13.48
CA TRP A 165 -15.69 -4.93 14.76
C TRP A 165 -16.78 -5.78 15.43
N ILE A 166 -18.05 -5.36 15.39
CA ILE A 166 -19.17 -6.14 15.93
C ILE A 166 -19.42 -7.38 15.06
N SER A 167 -19.41 -7.23 13.73
CA SER A 167 -19.66 -8.33 12.79
C SER A 167 -18.58 -9.43 12.81
N GLU A 168 -17.34 -9.09 13.13
CA GLU A 168 -16.22 -10.05 13.28
C GLU A 168 -16.36 -10.98 14.49
N ALA A 169 -17.26 -10.67 15.43
CA ALA A 169 -17.48 -11.51 16.60
C ALA A 169 -18.15 -12.83 16.22
N LYS A 170 -17.43 -13.94 16.39
CA LYS A 170 -17.93 -15.29 16.04
C LYS A 170 -18.90 -15.85 17.07
N ARG A 171 -18.79 -15.42 18.34
CA ARG A 171 -19.64 -15.90 19.44
C ARG A 171 -20.65 -14.81 19.81
N GLU A 172 -21.92 -15.19 20.02
CA GLU A 172 -23.00 -14.27 20.39
C GLU A 172 -22.70 -13.48 21.68
N GLU A 173 -22.11 -14.12 22.68
CA GLU A 173 -21.69 -13.47 23.92
C GLU A 173 -20.65 -12.36 23.65
N THR A 174 -19.68 -12.62 22.77
CA THR A 174 -18.66 -11.62 22.38
C THR A 174 -19.31 -10.48 21.63
N LYS A 175 -20.27 -10.78 20.74
CA LYS A 175 -21.01 -9.78 19.98
C LYS A 175 -21.83 -8.88 20.90
N ALA A 176 -22.58 -9.46 21.86
CA ALA A 176 -23.36 -8.71 22.84
C ALA A 176 -22.47 -7.77 23.67
N ARG A 177 -21.33 -8.25 24.17
CA ARG A 177 -20.38 -7.42 24.89
C ARG A 177 -19.83 -6.28 24.04
N ARG A 178 -19.48 -6.55 22.76
CA ARG A 178 -19.01 -5.51 21.84
C ARG A 178 -20.08 -4.47 21.56
N VAL A 179 -21.34 -4.85 21.44
CA VAL A 179 -22.47 -3.92 21.25
C VAL A 179 -22.63 -3.01 22.47
N THR A 180 -22.63 -3.55 23.69
CA THR A 180 -22.70 -2.75 24.92
C THR A 180 -21.57 -1.72 24.97
N GLN A 181 -20.36 -2.17 24.76
CA GLN A 181 -19.17 -1.30 24.77
C GLN A 181 -19.21 -0.24 23.65
N ALA A 182 -19.72 -0.61 22.46
CA ALA A 182 -19.89 0.34 21.37
C ALA A 182 -20.87 1.46 21.73
N ILE A 183 -22.00 1.13 22.36
CA ILE A 183 -23.00 2.12 22.78
C ILE A 183 -22.39 3.12 23.78
N GLU A 184 -21.62 2.65 24.76
CA GLU A 184 -20.94 3.50 25.73
C GLU A 184 -19.97 4.47 25.03
N TRP A 185 -19.05 3.94 24.22
CA TRP A 185 -18.06 4.76 23.52
C TRP A 185 -18.67 5.74 22.51
N ILE A 186 -19.67 5.29 21.76
CA ILE A 186 -20.38 6.15 20.83
C ILE A 186 -21.10 7.29 21.57
N ALA A 187 -21.78 7.00 22.69
CA ALA A 187 -22.45 8.03 23.49
C ALA A 187 -21.48 9.08 24.07
N GLU A 188 -20.21 8.71 24.25
CA GLU A 188 -19.13 9.62 24.66
C GLU A 188 -18.44 10.32 23.47
N GLY A 189 -18.83 10.04 22.23
CA GLY A 189 -18.23 10.62 21.03
C GLY A 189 -16.89 10.00 20.64
N LYS A 190 -16.54 8.86 21.19
CA LYS A 190 -15.27 8.18 20.96
C LYS A 190 -15.27 7.39 19.67
N GLU A 191 -14.14 7.42 18.95
CA GLU A 191 -13.87 6.52 17.84
C GLU A 191 -13.60 5.10 18.35
N ARG A 192 -13.80 4.08 17.50
CA ARG A 192 -13.54 2.68 17.90
C ARG A 192 -12.08 2.48 18.37
N ASN A 193 -11.13 3.16 17.76
CA ASN A 193 -9.68 3.04 18.02
C ASN A 193 -9.12 4.16 18.91
N TRP A 194 -9.94 4.84 19.69
CA TRP A 194 -9.56 6.00 20.50
C TRP A 194 -8.43 5.76 21.53
N LYS A 195 -8.10 4.51 21.80
CA LYS A 195 -7.02 4.13 22.75
C LYS A 195 -5.65 3.98 22.09
N TYR A 196 -5.54 4.12 20.76
CA TYR A 196 -4.32 3.88 20.01
C TYR A 196 -3.85 5.11 19.25
#